data_b44f426327ee69e86bdc9dca48a69b5a
#
_entry.id   b44f426327ee69e86bdc9dca48a69b5a
#
_cell.length_a   1.000
_cell.length_b   1.000
_cell.length_c   1.000
_cell.angle_alpha   90.00
_cell.angle_beta   90.00
_cell.angle_gamma   90.00
#
_symmetry.space_group_name_H-M   'P 1'
#
loop_
_entity.id
_entity.type
_entity.pdbx_description
1 polymer ?
#
loop_
_entity_poly.entity_id
_entity_poly.type
_entity_poly.pdbx_seq_one_letter_code
_entity_poly.pdbx_strand_id
1 'polypeptide(L)'
;MNTSPRLHWSEADTAHDALWRSEAALAPHKRVVLADDRMPADRAYKLACEGTALLWQGDFQNARHMLQALMRRLDRQQPRKGKPGQAPDTPAQAFHQHRQQQGQRAHILGMLLIPFNADHTIPLRRAPDVRQACLEAYGPGTEAYVASLRELLGLIGAHEWRKKGVEVPALKGRIHTHYGVFSPLRGEYIDLVAQAPLPPQAELAFDIGTGSGVLAAVLAQRGVARVIGTDQSDRALACATENLTRLKRIGQVDLQKVDLFPEGRAPLVVCNPPS
;
A
#
# COMPACT_ATOMS: atom_id res chain seq x y z
N MET A 1 8.88 22.49 14.75
CA MET A 1 7.85 22.69 13.72
C MET A 1 8.13 21.68 12.61
N ASN A 2 7.31 20.67 12.46
CA ASN A 2 7.49 19.64 11.42
C ASN A 2 6.93 20.25 10.13
N THR A 3 7.80 20.85 9.30
CA THR A 3 7.37 21.40 8.00
C THR A 3 7.03 20.23 7.08
N SER A 4 5.78 20.15 6.63
CA SER A 4 5.35 19.15 5.66
C SER A 4 6.24 19.19 4.41
N PRO A 5 6.64 18.04 3.86
CA PRO A 5 7.53 17.99 2.70
C PRO A 5 6.88 18.68 1.49
N ARG A 6 7.63 19.50 0.77
CA ARG A 6 7.13 20.23 -0.41
C ARG A 6 7.94 19.89 -1.65
N LEU A 7 7.23 19.77 -2.77
CA LEU A 7 7.81 19.65 -4.09
C LEU A 7 7.94 21.04 -4.72
N HIS A 8 9.10 21.33 -5.33
CA HIS A 8 9.36 22.62 -5.97
C HIS A 8 9.65 22.42 -7.45
N TRP A 9 9.14 23.33 -8.29
CA TRP A 9 9.45 23.37 -9.73
C TRP A 9 9.42 24.82 -10.24
N SER A 10 9.87 25.00 -11.47
CA SER A 10 9.79 26.30 -12.16
C SER A 10 8.97 26.16 -13.44
N GLU A 11 8.12 27.15 -13.71
CA GLU A 11 7.37 27.31 -14.94
C GLU A 11 7.53 28.72 -15.45
N ALA A 12 8.05 28.89 -16.69
CA ALA A 12 8.33 30.20 -17.29
C ALA A 12 9.05 31.18 -16.31
N ASP A 13 10.12 30.70 -15.69
CA ASP A 13 10.94 31.42 -14.68
C ASP A 13 10.22 31.79 -13.37
N THR A 14 9.00 31.30 -13.18
CA THR A 14 8.26 31.45 -11.93
C THR A 14 8.43 30.20 -11.08
N ALA A 15 8.81 30.39 -9.81
CA ALA A 15 8.91 29.29 -8.85
C ALA A 15 7.52 28.89 -8.33
N HIS A 16 7.26 27.61 -8.33
CA HIS A 16 6.03 26.98 -7.82
C HIS A 16 6.39 25.93 -6.78
N ASP A 17 5.46 25.67 -5.87
CA ASP A 17 5.57 24.58 -4.93
C ASP A 17 4.18 24.02 -4.56
N ALA A 18 4.17 22.78 -4.10
CA ALA A 18 2.98 22.11 -3.56
C ALA A 18 3.38 21.11 -2.48
N LEU A 19 2.43 20.75 -1.62
CA LEU A 19 2.62 19.68 -0.67
C LEU A 19 3.01 18.39 -1.42
N TRP A 20 4.05 17.71 -0.94
CA TRP A 20 4.43 16.40 -1.43
C TRP A 20 3.80 15.31 -0.58
N ARG A 21 3.07 14.38 -1.20
CA ARG A 21 2.51 13.21 -0.52
C ARG A 21 3.13 11.91 -1.05
N SER A 22 3.57 11.09 -0.10
CA SER A 22 4.05 9.73 -0.37
C SER A 22 3.78 8.85 0.85
N GLU A 23 3.00 7.80 0.68
CA GLU A 23 2.72 6.80 1.72
C GLU A 23 3.97 5.97 2.07
N ALA A 24 4.90 5.84 1.12
CA ALA A 24 6.20 5.21 1.35
C ALA A 24 7.22 6.14 2.03
N ALA A 25 6.80 7.32 2.49
CA ALA A 25 7.65 8.35 3.10
C ALA A 25 8.87 8.74 2.24
N LEU A 26 8.73 8.69 0.92
CA LEU A 26 9.78 9.11 0.00
C LEU A 26 9.95 10.63 0.06
N ALA A 27 11.21 11.08 0.02
CA ALA A 27 11.52 12.51 -0.05
C ALA A 27 11.02 13.13 -1.36
N PRO A 28 10.66 14.43 -1.37
CA PRO A 28 10.32 15.14 -2.60
C PRO A 28 11.44 15.09 -3.63
N HIS A 29 11.07 15.04 -4.91
CA HIS A 29 12.05 15.05 -6.00
C HIS A 29 12.74 16.40 -6.10
N LYS A 30 14.07 16.39 -6.27
CA LYS A 30 14.89 17.61 -6.38
C LYS A 30 14.80 18.28 -7.75
N ARG A 31 14.51 17.50 -8.80
CA ARG A 31 14.38 17.98 -10.18
C ARG A 31 13.03 17.60 -10.71
N VAL A 32 12.28 18.57 -11.17
CA VAL A 32 10.92 18.41 -11.69
C VAL A 32 10.80 19.21 -12.98
N VAL A 33 10.23 18.59 -14.01
CA VAL A 33 9.87 19.26 -15.25
C VAL A 33 8.38 19.04 -15.53
N LEU A 34 7.76 20.02 -16.19
CA LEU A 34 6.39 19.86 -16.66
C LEU A 34 6.35 18.93 -17.86
N ALA A 35 5.34 18.08 -17.91
CA ALA A 35 5.12 17.13 -18.99
C ALA A 35 3.65 17.15 -19.41
N ASP A 36 3.42 17.02 -20.70
CA ASP A 36 2.08 17.00 -21.29
C ASP A 36 1.94 15.90 -22.36
N ASP A 37 0.83 15.89 -23.04
CA ASP A 37 0.47 14.91 -24.09
C ASP A 37 1.46 14.87 -25.27
N ARG A 38 2.31 15.87 -25.42
CA ARG A 38 3.33 15.97 -26.49
C ARG A 38 4.68 15.37 -26.07
N MET A 39 4.86 15.02 -24.80
CA MET A 39 6.11 14.45 -24.31
C MET A 39 6.36 13.06 -24.92
N PRO A 40 7.45 12.85 -25.69
CA PRO A 40 7.79 11.53 -26.20
C PRO A 40 8.20 10.58 -25.06
N ALA A 41 7.75 9.32 -25.14
CA ALA A 41 8.02 8.35 -24.09
C ALA A 41 9.52 8.02 -23.91
N ASP A 42 10.35 8.15 -24.96
CA ASP A 42 11.80 7.97 -24.84
C ASP A 42 12.45 9.11 -24.05
N ARG A 43 11.99 10.35 -24.27
CA ARG A 43 12.45 11.51 -23.48
C ARG A 43 12.01 11.38 -22.01
N ALA A 44 10.76 11.02 -21.79
CA ALA A 44 10.24 10.80 -20.44
C ALA A 44 11.05 9.71 -19.70
N TYR A 45 11.35 8.61 -20.38
CA TYR A 45 12.16 7.52 -19.82
C TYR A 45 13.57 7.97 -19.46
N LYS A 46 14.24 8.71 -20.36
CA LYS A 46 15.59 9.24 -20.12
C LYS A 46 15.61 10.16 -18.90
N LEU A 47 14.68 11.12 -18.82
CA LEU A 47 14.55 12.05 -17.70
C LEU A 47 14.32 11.31 -16.36
N ALA A 48 13.41 10.32 -16.35
CA ALA A 48 13.15 9.51 -15.19
C ALA A 48 14.38 8.72 -14.71
N CYS A 49 15.16 8.14 -15.65
CA CYS A 49 16.42 7.45 -15.32
C CYS A 49 17.49 8.40 -14.76
N GLU A 50 17.49 9.66 -15.20
CA GLU A 50 18.38 10.72 -14.70
C GLU A 50 17.92 11.33 -13.36
N GLY A 51 16.80 10.83 -12.79
CA GLY A 51 16.25 11.30 -11.52
C GLY A 51 15.48 12.62 -11.64
N THR A 52 14.92 12.93 -12.81
CA THR A 52 14.05 14.08 -13.04
C THR A 52 12.60 13.63 -13.08
N ALA A 53 11.77 14.12 -12.17
CA ALA A 53 10.36 13.83 -12.12
C ALA A 53 9.58 14.64 -13.15
N LEU A 54 8.46 14.08 -13.60
CA LEU A 54 7.61 14.60 -14.67
C LEU A 54 6.26 14.98 -14.05
N LEU A 55 6.02 16.27 -13.80
CA LEU A 55 4.72 16.75 -13.32
C LEU A 55 3.77 16.89 -14.50
N TRP A 56 2.75 16.03 -14.53
CA TRP A 56 1.84 15.94 -15.66
C TRP A 56 0.78 17.03 -15.66
N GLN A 57 0.62 17.68 -16.80
CA GLN A 57 -0.40 18.73 -17.04
C GLN A 57 -1.36 18.39 -18.17
N GLY A 58 -1.14 17.28 -18.87
CA GLY A 58 -1.97 16.83 -19.99
C GLY A 58 -3.18 16.01 -19.53
N ASP A 59 -3.70 15.20 -20.45
CA ASP A 59 -4.81 14.30 -20.18
C ASP A 59 -4.41 13.15 -19.27
N PHE A 60 -5.23 12.82 -18.28
CA PHE A 60 -4.96 11.76 -17.30
C PHE A 60 -4.79 10.37 -17.95
N GLN A 61 -5.58 10.05 -18.99
CA GLN A 61 -5.43 8.75 -19.66
C GLN A 61 -4.10 8.67 -20.40
N ASN A 62 -3.59 9.79 -20.93
CA ASN A 62 -2.28 9.85 -21.55
C ASN A 62 -1.15 9.71 -20.50
N ALA A 63 -1.33 10.24 -19.29
CA ALA A 63 -0.42 9.94 -18.17
C ALA A 63 -0.35 8.43 -17.88
N ARG A 64 -1.48 7.73 -17.84
CA ARG A 64 -1.52 6.27 -17.68
C ARG A 64 -0.81 5.53 -18.82
N HIS A 65 -1.02 5.95 -20.06
CA HIS A 65 -0.32 5.39 -21.23
C HIS A 65 1.18 5.65 -21.15
N MET A 66 1.60 6.84 -20.68
CA MET A 66 3.00 7.16 -20.44
C MET A 66 3.61 6.21 -19.39
N LEU A 67 2.94 6.01 -18.25
CA LEU A 67 3.40 5.08 -17.23
C LEU A 67 3.56 3.65 -17.79
N GLN A 68 2.60 3.17 -18.57
CA GLN A 68 2.69 1.87 -19.24
C GLN A 68 3.87 1.81 -20.24
N ALA A 69 4.14 2.91 -20.95
CA ALA A 69 5.27 2.99 -21.85
C ALA A 69 6.62 2.92 -21.11
N LEU A 70 6.73 3.57 -19.93
CA LEU A 70 7.90 3.46 -19.05
C LEU A 70 8.07 2.03 -18.53
N MET A 71 6.98 1.37 -18.11
CA MET A 71 7.01 -0.03 -17.68
C MET A 71 7.55 -0.96 -18.77
N ARG A 72 7.01 -0.85 -19.99
CA ARG A 72 7.47 -1.67 -21.13
C ARG A 72 8.95 -1.47 -21.46
N ARG A 73 9.50 -0.25 -21.27
CA ARG A 73 10.94 0.02 -21.48
C ARG A 73 11.80 -0.65 -20.43
N LEU A 74 11.38 -0.59 -19.18
CA LEU A 74 12.04 -1.29 -18.08
C LEU A 74 12.04 -2.81 -18.28
N ASP A 75 10.91 -3.38 -18.75
CA ASP A 75 10.81 -4.82 -19.01
C ASP A 75 11.73 -5.28 -20.14
N ARG A 76 11.92 -4.45 -21.18
CA ARG A 76 12.83 -4.73 -22.30
C ARG A 76 14.31 -4.70 -21.90
N GLN A 77 14.67 -3.91 -20.90
CA GLN A 77 16.05 -3.79 -20.41
C GLN A 77 16.42 -4.87 -19.38
N GLN A 78 15.46 -5.62 -18.87
CA GLN A 78 15.80 -6.79 -18.06
C GLN A 78 16.54 -7.81 -18.90
N PRO A 79 17.71 -8.31 -18.46
CA PRO A 79 18.41 -9.36 -19.19
C PRO A 79 17.47 -10.56 -19.35
N ARG A 80 17.29 -11.00 -20.60
CA ARG A 80 16.53 -12.24 -20.87
C ARG A 80 17.18 -13.35 -20.06
N LYS A 81 16.39 -14.06 -19.22
CA LYS A 81 16.85 -15.27 -18.54
C LYS A 81 17.54 -16.17 -19.55
N GLY A 82 18.86 -16.37 -19.45
CA GLY A 82 19.53 -17.35 -20.29
C GLY A 82 20.85 -16.94 -20.96
N LYS A 83 21.52 -15.85 -20.55
CA LYS A 83 22.94 -15.73 -20.95
C LYS A 83 23.78 -16.57 -19.96
N PRO A 84 24.48 -17.62 -20.46
CA PRO A 84 25.44 -18.35 -19.62
C PRO A 84 26.57 -17.39 -19.26
N GLY A 85 26.82 -17.17 -17.96
CA GLY A 85 27.96 -16.40 -17.49
C GLY A 85 27.70 -15.36 -16.40
N GLN A 86 26.45 -15.09 -16.02
CA GLN A 86 26.09 -14.14 -14.95
C GLN A 86 24.99 -14.65 -14.03
N ALA A 87 24.98 -15.94 -13.72
CA ALA A 87 24.18 -16.41 -12.59
C ALA A 87 24.80 -15.91 -11.29
N PRO A 88 24.01 -15.39 -10.34
CA PRO A 88 24.56 -15.00 -9.04
C PRO A 88 25.14 -16.23 -8.37
N ASP A 89 26.37 -16.10 -7.85
CA ASP A 89 27.11 -17.20 -7.24
C ASP A 89 26.48 -17.75 -5.96
N THR A 90 25.57 -16.96 -5.35
CA THR A 90 24.85 -17.36 -4.14
C THR A 90 23.38 -16.90 -4.15
N PRO A 91 22.46 -17.62 -3.45
CA PRO A 91 21.07 -17.18 -3.28
C PRO A 91 20.94 -15.79 -2.67
N ALA A 92 21.85 -15.40 -1.77
CA ALA A 92 21.88 -14.08 -1.16
C ALA A 92 22.18 -12.98 -2.18
N GLN A 93 23.15 -13.19 -3.09
CA GLN A 93 23.45 -12.26 -4.18
C GLN A 93 22.27 -12.13 -5.14
N ALA A 94 21.61 -13.24 -5.47
CA ALA A 94 20.38 -13.23 -6.31
C ALA A 94 19.28 -12.38 -5.67
N PHE A 95 19.07 -12.54 -4.37
CA PHE A 95 18.09 -11.76 -3.61
C PHE A 95 18.42 -10.26 -3.59
N HIS A 96 19.68 -9.90 -3.32
CA HIS A 96 20.12 -8.50 -3.31
C HIS A 96 19.98 -7.84 -4.69
N GLN A 97 20.39 -8.52 -5.76
CA GLN A 97 20.24 -8.03 -7.12
C GLN A 97 18.76 -7.84 -7.49
N HIS A 98 17.90 -8.81 -7.16
CA HIS A 98 16.47 -8.70 -7.39
C HIS A 98 15.86 -7.50 -6.65
N ARG A 99 16.20 -7.33 -5.36
CA ARG A 99 15.71 -6.21 -4.55
C ARG A 99 16.18 -4.86 -5.09
N GLN A 100 17.43 -4.76 -5.53
CA GLN A 100 17.97 -3.55 -6.14
C GLN A 100 17.24 -3.20 -7.45
N GLN A 101 17.01 -4.20 -8.33
CA GLN A 101 16.26 -4.02 -9.57
C GLN A 101 14.82 -3.58 -9.31
N GLN A 102 14.14 -4.17 -8.32
CA GLN A 102 12.80 -3.77 -7.93
C GLN A 102 12.78 -2.34 -7.37
N GLY A 103 13.77 -1.96 -6.57
CA GLY A 103 13.93 -0.60 -6.06
C GLY A 103 14.12 0.42 -7.18
N GLN A 104 15.03 0.14 -8.13
CA GLN A 104 15.26 1.00 -9.29
C GLN A 104 14.01 1.13 -10.17
N ARG A 105 13.32 0.02 -10.41
CA ARG A 105 12.04 0.01 -11.15
C ARG A 105 11.00 0.88 -10.44
N ALA A 106 10.84 0.71 -9.14
CA ALA A 106 9.92 1.49 -8.34
C ALA A 106 10.24 2.99 -8.39
N HIS A 107 11.52 3.34 -8.32
CA HIS A 107 12.00 4.71 -8.41
C HIS A 107 11.65 5.35 -9.75
N ILE A 108 12.00 4.73 -10.88
CA ILE A 108 11.71 5.27 -12.22
C ILE A 108 10.21 5.43 -12.46
N LEU A 109 9.39 4.44 -12.07
CA LEU A 109 7.94 4.52 -12.22
C LEU A 109 7.30 5.55 -11.26
N GLY A 110 7.98 5.87 -10.16
CA GLY A 110 7.58 6.92 -9.22
C GLY A 110 7.82 8.33 -9.72
N MET A 111 8.59 8.51 -10.82
CA MET A 111 8.91 9.82 -11.37
C MET A 111 7.76 10.51 -12.13
N LEU A 112 6.69 9.81 -12.48
CA LEU A 112 5.51 10.40 -13.11
C LEU A 112 4.54 10.86 -12.03
N LEU A 113 4.36 12.19 -11.95
CA LEU A 113 3.65 12.87 -10.89
C LEU A 113 2.32 13.43 -11.37
N ILE A 114 1.32 13.43 -10.50
CA ILE A 114 -0.03 13.95 -10.72
C ILE A 114 -0.34 15.05 -9.71
N PRO A 115 -0.87 16.20 -10.14
CA PRO A 115 -1.36 17.25 -9.25
C PRO A 115 -2.76 16.91 -8.72
N PHE A 116 -3.04 17.34 -7.49
CA PHE A 116 -4.33 17.20 -6.82
C PHE A 116 -4.75 18.52 -6.20
N ASN A 117 -6.03 18.78 -6.21
CA ASN A 117 -6.64 19.82 -5.39
C ASN A 117 -6.76 19.37 -3.92
N ALA A 118 -7.04 20.30 -3.02
CA ALA A 118 -7.20 20.02 -1.59
C ALA A 118 -8.30 18.98 -1.28
N ASP A 119 -9.33 18.89 -2.10
CA ASP A 119 -10.45 17.95 -1.98
C ASP A 119 -10.19 16.58 -2.63
N HIS A 120 -8.93 16.29 -2.99
CA HIS A 120 -8.50 15.08 -3.70
C HIS A 120 -9.00 14.95 -5.15
N THR A 121 -9.59 15.99 -5.75
CA THR A 121 -9.86 15.97 -7.18
C THR A 121 -8.55 16.17 -7.98
N ILE A 122 -8.51 15.62 -9.18
CA ILE A 122 -7.37 15.75 -10.09
C ILE A 122 -7.73 16.79 -11.16
N PRO A 123 -7.01 17.94 -11.27
CA PRO A 123 -7.31 19.00 -12.22
C PRO A 123 -6.81 18.67 -13.64
N LEU A 124 -7.01 17.46 -14.11
CA LEU A 124 -6.63 17.01 -15.45
C LEU A 124 -7.83 16.49 -16.21
N ARG A 125 -7.81 16.63 -17.54
CA ARG A 125 -8.87 16.09 -18.39
C ARG A 125 -8.98 14.58 -18.22
N ARG A 126 -10.20 14.04 -18.28
CA ARG A 126 -10.54 12.61 -18.18
C ARG A 126 -9.98 11.93 -16.92
N ALA A 127 -9.71 12.70 -15.88
CA ALA A 127 -9.34 12.14 -14.59
C ALA A 127 -10.51 11.40 -13.94
N PRO A 128 -10.28 10.24 -13.30
CA PRO A 128 -11.30 9.54 -12.54
C PRO A 128 -11.61 10.27 -11.24
N ASP A 129 -12.77 9.98 -10.66
CA ASP A 129 -13.06 10.38 -9.28
C ASP A 129 -12.27 9.45 -8.32
N VAL A 130 -11.29 10.02 -7.64
CA VAL A 130 -10.39 9.30 -6.72
C VAL A 130 -10.53 9.78 -5.27
N ARG A 131 -11.49 10.69 -5.01
CA ARG A 131 -11.63 11.36 -3.70
C ARG A 131 -11.72 10.35 -2.56
N GLN A 132 -12.56 9.33 -2.71
CA GLN A 132 -12.72 8.34 -1.65
C GLN A 132 -11.45 7.50 -1.43
N ALA A 133 -10.79 7.07 -2.51
CA ALA A 133 -9.54 6.31 -2.41
C ALA A 133 -8.43 7.13 -1.73
N CYS A 134 -8.31 8.41 -2.08
CA CYS A 134 -7.35 9.31 -1.46
C CYS A 134 -7.70 9.64 0.00
N LEU A 135 -9.00 9.84 0.31
CA LEU A 135 -9.47 10.08 1.67
C LEU A 135 -9.14 8.91 2.60
N GLU A 136 -9.29 7.68 2.13
CA GLU A 136 -8.97 6.46 2.89
C GLU A 136 -7.49 6.31 3.22
N ALA A 137 -6.61 6.78 2.32
CA ALA A 137 -5.17 6.69 2.50
C ALA A 137 -4.57 7.92 3.18
N TYR A 138 -4.97 9.10 2.75
CA TYR A 138 -4.35 10.36 3.15
C TYR A 138 -5.12 11.14 4.23
N GLY A 139 -6.36 10.74 4.52
CA GLY A 139 -7.27 11.53 5.35
C GLY A 139 -7.77 12.80 4.64
N PRO A 140 -8.48 13.70 5.35
CA PRO A 140 -8.96 14.95 4.79
C PRO A 140 -7.82 15.80 4.22
N GLY A 141 -8.02 16.34 3.03
CA GLY A 141 -7.03 17.25 2.43
C GLY A 141 -7.18 18.67 2.96
N THR A 142 -6.06 19.38 3.07
CA THR A 142 -5.99 20.74 3.59
C THR A 142 -5.51 21.76 2.55
N GLU A 143 -4.70 21.32 1.61
CA GLU A 143 -4.14 22.13 0.52
C GLU A 143 -3.90 21.27 -0.72
N ALA A 144 -3.64 21.92 -1.86
CA ALA A 144 -3.26 21.23 -3.09
C ALA A 144 -1.93 20.49 -2.89
N TYR A 145 -1.80 19.32 -3.53
CA TYR A 145 -0.64 18.48 -3.37
C TYR A 145 -0.26 17.74 -4.67
N VAL A 146 0.90 17.11 -4.64
CA VAL A 146 1.39 16.28 -5.72
C VAL A 146 1.76 14.91 -5.16
N ALA A 147 1.40 13.86 -5.89
CA ALA A 147 1.78 12.49 -5.60
C ALA A 147 2.17 11.74 -6.89
N SER A 148 2.85 10.60 -6.73
CA SER A 148 3.17 9.72 -7.86
C SER A 148 1.90 9.09 -8.47
N LEU A 149 1.82 9.05 -9.81
CA LEU A 149 0.74 8.30 -10.49
C LEU A 149 0.75 6.82 -10.11
N ARG A 150 1.94 6.23 -9.91
CA ARG A 150 2.06 4.83 -9.48
C ARG A 150 1.40 4.63 -8.10
N GLU A 151 1.64 5.54 -7.17
CA GLU A 151 1.01 5.50 -5.84
C GLU A 151 -0.51 5.65 -5.95
N LEU A 152 -0.99 6.63 -6.71
CA LEU A 152 -2.43 6.82 -6.96
C LEU A 152 -3.10 5.56 -7.49
N LEU A 153 -2.49 4.87 -8.47
CA LEU A 153 -3.05 3.61 -8.98
C LEU A 153 -3.09 2.52 -7.90
N GLY A 154 -2.12 2.51 -6.99
CA GLY A 154 -2.15 1.66 -5.79
C GLY A 154 -3.31 1.98 -4.86
N LEU A 155 -3.57 3.28 -4.61
CA LEU A 155 -4.72 3.72 -3.79
C LEU A 155 -6.06 3.31 -4.40
N ILE A 156 -6.22 3.52 -5.72
CA ILE A 156 -7.43 3.11 -6.46
C ILE A 156 -7.63 1.60 -6.34
N GLY A 157 -6.56 0.81 -6.56
CA GLY A 157 -6.60 -0.63 -6.44
C GLY A 157 -7.00 -1.09 -5.03
N ALA A 158 -6.40 -0.51 -4.00
CA ALA A 158 -6.72 -0.81 -2.60
C ALA A 158 -8.18 -0.48 -2.25
N HIS A 159 -8.69 0.67 -2.73
CA HIS A 159 -10.09 1.05 -2.56
C HIS A 159 -11.05 0.04 -3.20
N GLU A 160 -10.78 -0.39 -4.43
CA GLU A 160 -11.60 -1.40 -5.11
C GLU A 160 -11.55 -2.76 -4.39
N TRP A 161 -10.38 -3.18 -3.92
CA TRP A 161 -10.24 -4.38 -3.08
C TRP A 161 -11.00 -4.27 -1.76
N ARG A 162 -10.93 -3.10 -1.10
CA ARG A 162 -11.70 -2.85 0.12
C ARG A 162 -13.21 -2.96 -0.13
N LYS A 163 -13.72 -2.41 -1.22
CA LYS A 163 -15.14 -2.52 -1.60
C LYS A 163 -15.56 -3.96 -1.85
N LYS A 164 -14.76 -4.69 -2.61
CA LYS A 164 -15.04 -6.08 -2.98
C LYS A 164 -14.91 -7.03 -1.79
N GLY A 165 -13.91 -6.83 -0.94
CA GLY A 165 -13.50 -7.74 0.12
C GLY A 165 -12.86 -9.03 -0.40
N VAL A 166 -12.09 -9.67 0.47
CA VAL A 166 -11.48 -10.99 0.24
C VAL A 166 -12.34 -12.03 0.92
N GLU A 167 -12.77 -13.03 0.18
CA GLU A 167 -13.51 -14.15 0.74
C GLU A 167 -12.61 -15.00 1.63
N VAL A 168 -13.07 -15.30 2.83
CA VAL A 168 -12.39 -16.15 3.81
C VAL A 168 -13.30 -17.33 4.14
N PRO A 169 -13.09 -18.50 3.54
CA PRO A 169 -13.96 -19.67 3.69
C PRO A 169 -14.13 -20.08 5.16
N ALA A 170 -13.06 -20.02 5.96
CA ALA A 170 -13.07 -20.30 7.39
C ALA A 170 -14.07 -19.43 8.17
N LEU A 171 -14.32 -18.21 7.72
CA LEU A 171 -15.26 -17.25 8.35
C LEU A 171 -16.66 -17.30 7.71
N LYS A 172 -16.83 -17.98 6.58
CA LYS A 172 -18.04 -17.90 5.73
C LYS A 172 -18.43 -16.46 5.44
N GLY A 173 -17.42 -15.61 5.23
CA GLY A 173 -17.57 -14.15 5.10
C GLY A 173 -16.41 -13.52 4.37
N ARG A 174 -16.42 -12.17 4.31
CA ARG A 174 -15.40 -11.39 3.63
C ARG A 174 -14.68 -10.46 4.60
N ILE A 175 -13.40 -10.28 4.34
CA ILE A 175 -12.53 -9.32 5.00
C ILE A 175 -12.30 -8.16 4.04
N HIS A 176 -12.57 -6.94 4.50
CA HIS A 176 -12.40 -5.70 3.76
C HIS A 176 -11.18 -4.95 4.30
N THR A 177 -10.06 -5.01 3.60
CA THR A 177 -8.80 -4.43 4.08
C THR A 177 -8.68 -2.97 3.73
N HIS A 178 -8.23 -2.16 4.68
CA HIS A 178 -7.84 -0.78 4.44
C HIS A 178 -6.50 -0.71 3.68
N TYR A 179 -6.26 0.42 3.00
CA TYR A 179 -4.96 0.66 2.37
C TYR A 179 -3.83 0.54 3.40
N GLY A 180 -2.74 -0.16 3.02
CA GLY A 180 -1.58 -0.38 3.90
C GLY A 180 -1.77 -1.42 5.01
N VAL A 181 -2.95 -2.04 5.12
CA VAL A 181 -3.18 -3.19 5.99
C VAL A 181 -3.01 -4.49 5.20
N PHE A 182 -2.36 -5.48 5.81
CA PHE A 182 -2.11 -6.77 5.16
C PHE A 182 -3.43 -7.44 4.75
N SER A 183 -3.53 -7.81 3.47
CA SER A 183 -4.73 -8.45 2.92
C SER A 183 -4.60 -9.98 2.97
N PRO A 184 -5.62 -10.72 3.45
CA PRO A 184 -5.59 -12.17 3.58
C PRO A 184 -5.81 -12.88 2.23
N LEU A 185 -5.06 -12.50 1.18
CA LEU A 185 -5.14 -13.09 -0.16
C LEU A 185 -4.62 -14.53 -0.20
N ARG A 186 -3.69 -14.87 0.69
CA ARG A 186 -3.19 -16.24 0.88
C ARG A 186 -3.82 -16.80 2.14
N GLY A 187 -4.65 -17.83 2.00
CA GLY A 187 -5.46 -18.38 3.08
C GLY A 187 -4.76 -19.40 3.96
N GLU A 188 -3.55 -19.88 3.58
CA GLU A 188 -2.92 -21.03 4.22
C GLU A 188 -2.73 -20.84 5.74
N TYR A 189 -2.29 -19.67 6.18
CA TYR A 189 -2.13 -19.36 7.61
C TYR A 189 -3.46 -19.26 8.35
N ILE A 190 -4.53 -18.82 7.65
CA ILE A 190 -5.88 -18.76 8.22
C ILE A 190 -6.41 -20.18 8.43
N ASP A 191 -6.22 -21.06 7.43
CA ASP A 191 -6.64 -22.45 7.51
C ASP A 191 -5.91 -23.19 8.61
N LEU A 192 -4.61 -22.92 8.81
CA LEU A 192 -3.85 -23.46 9.94
C LEU A 192 -4.49 -23.09 11.27
N VAL A 193 -4.80 -21.80 11.49
CA VAL A 193 -5.45 -21.33 12.73
C VAL A 193 -6.87 -21.87 12.83
N ALA A 194 -7.59 -22.02 11.71
CA ALA A 194 -8.96 -22.56 11.71
C ALA A 194 -9.02 -24.06 12.07
N GLN A 195 -7.97 -24.84 11.78
CA GLN A 195 -7.95 -26.30 11.94
C GLN A 195 -7.09 -26.77 13.11
N ALA A 196 -6.10 -25.99 13.57
CA ALA A 196 -5.22 -26.38 14.68
C ALA A 196 -6.04 -26.72 15.94
N PRO A 197 -5.66 -27.76 16.71
CA PRO A 197 -6.32 -28.07 17.98
C PRO A 197 -6.28 -26.86 18.92
N LEU A 198 -7.42 -26.52 19.51
CA LEU A 198 -7.44 -25.50 20.58
C LEU A 198 -6.99 -26.17 21.90
N PRO A 199 -6.25 -25.43 22.75
CA PRO A 199 -5.96 -25.87 24.10
C PRO A 199 -7.26 -26.14 24.87
N PRO A 200 -7.29 -27.12 25.79
CA PRO A 200 -8.39 -27.26 26.74
C PRO A 200 -8.58 -25.93 27.49
N GLN A 201 -9.81 -25.46 27.60
CA GLN A 201 -10.15 -24.19 28.28
C GLN A 201 -9.52 -22.94 27.61
N ALA A 202 -9.48 -22.89 26.29
CA ALA A 202 -9.07 -21.69 25.54
C ALA A 202 -10.10 -20.55 25.69
N GLU A 203 -10.28 -20.05 26.92
CA GLU A 203 -11.20 -18.93 27.19
C GLU A 203 -10.64 -17.59 26.71
N LEU A 204 -9.31 -17.47 26.67
CA LEU A 204 -8.59 -16.27 26.23
C LEU A 204 -7.55 -16.62 25.17
N ALA A 205 -7.45 -15.81 24.14
CA ALA A 205 -6.38 -15.88 23.14
C ALA A 205 -5.84 -14.48 22.82
N PHE A 206 -4.57 -14.43 22.38
CA PHE A 206 -3.96 -13.21 21.85
C PHE A 206 -3.75 -13.38 20.35
N ASP A 207 -4.12 -12.34 19.57
CA ASP A 207 -3.81 -12.19 18.14
C ASP A 207 -2.83 -11.02 17.98
N ILE A 208 -1.54 -11.33 17.86
CA ILE A 208 -0.46 -10.35 17.84
C ILE A 208 -0.24 -9.86 16.43
N GLY A 209 -0.32 -8.53 16.22
CA GLY A 209 -0.32 -7.93 14.90
C GLY A 209 -1.61 -8.26 14.16
N THR A 210 -2.75 -8.00 14.77
CA THR A 210 -4.09 -8.43 14.29
C THR A 210 -4.44 -7.93 12.88
N GLY A 211 -3.84 -6.83 12.42
CA GLY A 211 -4.00 -6.27 11.09
C GLY A 211 -5.47 -6.07 10.69
N SER A 212 -5.99 -6.90 9.82
CA SER A 212 -7.39 -6.86 9.38
C SER A 212 -8.38 -7.49 10.36
N GLY A 213 -7.92 -8.08 11.46
CA GLY A 213 -8.73 -8.78 12.44
C GLY A 213 -9.14 -10.21 12.02
N VAL A 214 -8.55 -10.74 10.95
CA VAL A 214 -8.97 -12.03 10.37
C VAL A 214 -8.73 -13.20 11.33
N LEU A 215 -7.57 -13.28 11.98
CA LEU A 215 -7.26 -14.37 12.92
C LEU A 215 -8.08 -14.24 14.20
N ALA A 216 -8.22 -13.02 14.73
CA ALA A 216 -9.11 -12.76 15.87
C ALA A 216 -10.56 -13.22 15.59
N ALA A 217 -11.07 -12.94 14.37
CA ALA A 217 -12.39 -13.40 13.94
C ALA A 217 -12.50 -14.93 13.89
N VAL A 218 -11.47 -15.61 13.36
CA VAL A 218 -11.41 -17.08 13.29
C VAL A 218 -11.42 -17.68 14.70
N LEU A 219 -10.61 -17.18 15.62
CA LEU A 219 -10.57 -17.65 17.00
C LEU A 219 -11.90 -17.46 17.71
N ALA A 220 -12.52 -16.28 17.57
CA ALA A 220 -13.84 -16.01 18.12
C ALA A 220 -14.91 -16.93 17.53
N GLN A 221 -14.86 -17.21 16.22
CA GLN A 221 -15.79 -18.15 15.59
C GLN A 221 -15.61 -19.59 16.06
N ARG A 222 -14.40 -20.00 16.42
CA ARG A 222 -14.07 -21.32 16.97
C ARG A 222 -14.49 -21.49 18.42
N GLY A 223 -15.04 -20.48 19.05
CA GLY A 223 -15.55 -20.54 20.41
C GLY A 223 -14.60 -20.05 21.50
N VAL A 224 -13.48 -19.40 21.14
CA VAL A 224 -12.67 -18.67 22.13
C VAL A 224 -13.52 -17.55 22.71
N ALA A 225 -13.72 -17.53 24.04
CA ALA A 225 -14.67 -16.62 24.67
C ALA A 225 -14.24 -15.15 24.55
N ARG A 226 -12.94 -14.88 24.65
CA ARG A 226 -12.33 -13.56 24.51
C ARG A 226 -11.04 -13.63 23.71
N VAL A 227 -10.88 -12.73 22.75
CA VAL A 227 -9.64 -12.52 22.01
C VAL A 227 -9.14 -11.10 22.24
N ILE A 228 -7.85 -10.94 22.55
CA ILE A 228 -7.19 -9.64 22.57
C ILE A 228 -6.37 -9.54 21.29
N GLY A 229 -6.77 -8.63 20.40
CA GLY A 229 -6.06 -8.31 19.16
C GLY A 229 -5.19 -7.07 19.33
N THR A 230 -3.91 -7.17 19.04
CA THR A 230 -2.97 -6.05 19.18
C THR A 230 -2.43 -5.59 17.84
N ASP A 231 -2.21 -4.29 17.69
CA ASP A 231 -1.50 -3.69 16.56
C ASP A 231 -0.94 -2.31 16.95
N GLN A 232 0.13 -1.86 16.32
CA GLN A 232 0.68 -0.52 16.51
C GLN A 232 -0.03 0.53 15.64
N SER A 233 -0.66 0.08 14.55
CA SER A 233 -1.26 0.94 13.53
C SER A 233 -2.72 1.25 13.85
N ASP A 234 -3.06 2.54 14.02
CA ASP A 234 -4.45 2.98 14.14
C ASP A 234 -5.29 2.55 12.93
N ARG A 235 -4.68 2.53 11.73
CA ARG A 235 -5.34 2.08 10.50
C ARG A 235 -5.67 0.58 10.55
N ALA A 236 -4.78 -0.25 11.08
CA ALA A 236 -5.02 -1.67 11.27
C ALA A 236 -6.14 -1.91 12.28
N LEU A 237 -6.12 -1.24 13.42
CA LEU A 237 -7.16 -1.35 14.44
C LEU A 237 -8.53 -0.89 13.93
N ALA A 238 -8.60 0.20 13.17
CA ALA A 238 -9.83 0.64 12.51
C ALA A 238 -10.34 -0.40 11.49
N CYS A 239 -9.43 -0.99 10.71
CA CYS A 239 -9.74 -2.07 9.78
C CYS A 239 -10.30 -3.30 10.50
N ALA A 240 -9.64 -3.75 11.55
CA ALA A 240 -10.09 -4.87 12.39
C ALA A 240 -11.47 -4.60 12.99
N THR A 241 -11.69 -3.41 13.54
CA THR A 241 -12.98 -2.98 14.10
C THR A 241 -14.11 -3.11 13.07
N GLU A 242 -13.92 -2.59 11.85
CA GLU A 242 -14.93 -2.67 10.79
C GLU A 242 -15.21 -4.13 10.41
N ASN A 243 -14.19 -4.95 10.22
CA ASN A 243 -14.35 -6.34 9.83
C ASN A 243 -15.03 -7.17 10.93
N LEU A 244 -14.60 -7.03 12.17
CA LEU A 244 -15.19 -7.73 13.32
C LEU A 244 -16.65 -7.33 13.55
N THR A 245 -17.00 -6.07 13.31
CA THR A 245 -18.38 -5.57 13.37
C THR A 245 -19.22 -6.21 12.27
N ARG A 246 -18.75 -6.25 11.01
CA ARG A 246 -19.43 -6.90 9.89
C ARG A 246 -19.65 -8.40 10.13
N LEU A 247 -18.66 -9.06 10.71
CA LEU A 247 -18.71 -10.49 11.05
C LEU A 247 -19.46 -10.78 12.35
N LYS A 248 -19.97 -9.74 13.04
CA LYS A 248 -20.68 -9.84 14.34
C LYS A 248 -19.82 -10.51 15.43
N ARG A 249 -18.52 -10.21 15.47
CA ARG A 249 -17.55 -10.76 16.41
C ARG A 249 -16.90 -9.70 17.30
N ILE A 250 -17.20 -8.42 17.10
CA ILE A 250 -16.59 -7.32 17.87
C ILE A 250 -16.81 -7.43 19.38
N GLY A 251 -17.94 -8.02 19.82
CA GLY A 251 -18.22 -8.22 21.25
C GLY A 251 -17.33 -9.29 21.93
N GLN A 252 -16.61 -10.11 21.15
CA GLN A 252 -15.69 -11.14 21.67
C GLN A 252 -14.22 -10.72 21.55
N VAL A 253 -13.92 -9.60 20.85
CA VAL A 253 -12.56 -9.16 20.54
C VAL A 253 -12.32 -7.80 21.16
N ASP A 254 -11.28 -7.70 21.99
CA ASP A 254 -10.74 -6.47 22.55
C ASP A 254 -9.53 -6.03 21.75
N LEU A 255 -9.63 -4.89 21.05
CA LEU A 255 -8.57 -4.36 20.22
C LEU A 255 -7.72 -3.34 20.98
N GLN A 256 -6.41 -3.56 21.04
CA GLN A 256 -5.50 -2.74 21.82
C GLN A 256 -4.36 -2.20 20.95
N LYS A 257 -4.08 -0.89 21.10
CA LYS A 257 -2.92 -0.26 20.47
C LYS A 257 -1.69 -0.44 21.34
N VAL A 258 -0.95 -1.53 21.13
CA VAL A 258 0.28 -1.84 21.86
C VAL A 258 1.32 -2.44 20.92
N ASP A 259 2.57 -2.33 21.33
CA ASP A 259 3.69 -2.97 20.63
C ASP A 259 3.77 -4.44 21.06
N LEU A 260 3.50 -5.34 20.12
CA LEU A 260 3.48 -6.79 20.29
C LEU A 260 2.46 -7.27 21.33
N PHE A 261 2.88 -7.55 22.58
CA PHE A 261 2.07 -8.28 23.53
C PHE A 261 1.24 -7.37 24.44
N PRO A 262 -0.03 -7.71 24.68
CA PRO A 262 -0.84 -7.06 25.72
C PRO A 262 -0.37 -7.51 27.10
N GLU A 263 -0.87 -6.85 28.15
CA GLU A 263 -0.62 -7.29 29.52
C GLU A 263 -1.27 -8.65 29.81
N GLY A 264 -0.60 -9.44 30.65
CA GLY A 264 -1.11 -10.73 31.11
C GLY A 264 -0.56 -11.93 30.32
N ARG A 265 -1.30 -13.03 30.37
CA ARG A 265 -0.97 -14.31 29.71
C ARG A 265 -2.24 -14.92 29.13
N ALA A 266 -2.12 -15.59 28.00
CA ALA A 266 -3.19 -16.36 27.40
C ALA A 266 -2.70 -17.79 27.12
N PRO A 267 -3.59 -18.80 27.23
CA PRO A 267 -3.28 -20.18 26.87
C PRO A 267 -3.00 -20.37 25.37
N LEU A 268 -3.45 -19.44 24.55
CA LEU A 268 -3.24 -19.45 23.09
C LEU A 268 -2.77 -18.08 22.60
N VAL A 269 -1.70 -18.10 21.80
CA VAL A 269 -1.20 -16.92 21.10
C VAL A 269 -1.07 -17.25 19.63
N VAL A 270 -1.60 -16.42 18.75
CA VAL A 270 -1.39 -16.48 17.32
C VAL A 270 -0.68 -15.21 16.84
N CYS A 271 0.19 -15.37 15.84
CA CYS A 271 0.90 -14.26 15.23
C CYS A 271 1.19 -14.61 13.77
N ASN A 272 0.92 -13.67 12.88
CA ASN A 272 1.36 -13.73 11.47
C ASN A 272 2.31 -12.56 11.21
N PRO A 273 3.61 -12.67 11.55
CA PRO A 273 4.54 -11.56 11.42
C PRO A 273 4.75 -11.17 9.96
N PRO A 274 5.09 -9.91 9.67
CA PRO A 274 5.49 -9.49 8.33
C PRO A 274 6.75 -10.25 7.90
N SER A 275 6.77 -10.72 6.66
CA SER A 275 7.88 -11.46 6.02
C SER A 275 8.95 -10.53 5.49
#